data_21201af4aeb324cd3d57883b5b6fb885
#
_entry.id   21201af4aeb324cd3d57883b5b6fb885
#
_cell.length_a   1.000
_cell.length_b   1.000
_cell.length_c   1.000
_cell.angle_alpha   90.00
_cell.angle_beta   90.00
_cell.angle_gamma   90.00
#
_symmetry.space_group_name_H-M   'P 1'
#
loop_
_entity.id
_entity.type
_entity.pdbx_description
1 polymer ?
#
loop_
_entity_poly.entity_id
_entity_poly.type
_entity_poly.pdbx_seq_one_letter_code
_entity_poly.pdbx_strand_id
1 'polypeptide(L)'
;VGIGSGLVLKGDGSNGGFDSLGVIFNKYFKISVAVVMNICDCLVLLAQALQKDFMQNVYGLIVIFICAFAVNRVLSYGQSQCEIMIVSKEHIKIKQRMYEEVDAGLTLLHAESGYLSEKMKVIMVVTQYKKIAEVKQIAVSEDPTAFVFVSDVHSVSGKGYTISR
;
A
#
# COMPACT_ATOMS: atom_id res chain seq x y z
N VAL A 1 6.85 -18.98 11.04
CA VAL A 1 6.52 -18.02 12.10
C VAL A 1 6.30 -16.63 11.47
N GLY A 2 7.28 -15.98 10.85
CA GLY A 2 7.19 -14.60 10.37
C GLY A 2 6.00 -14.30 9.42
N ILE A 3 5.69 -15.18 8.46
CA ILE A 3 4.52 -14.99 7.57
C ILE A 3 3.21 -15.09 8.37
N GLY A 4 3.08 -16.07 9.28
CA GLY A 4 1.89 -16.21 10.11
C GLY A 4 1.65 -15.01 11.01
N SER A 5 2.68 -14.52 11.70
CA SER A 5 2.59 -13.30 12.51
C SER A 5 2.22 -12.07 11.66
N GLY A 6 2.80 -11.93 10.45
CA GLY A 6 2.46 -10.87 9.53
C GLY A 6 0.99 -10.90 9.08
N LEU A 7 0.40 -12.07 8.83
CA LEU A 7 -1.02 -12.21 8.48
C LEU A 7 -1.95 -11.86 9.64
N VAL A 8 -1.62 -12.28 10.86
CA VAL A 8 -2.39 -11.93 12.06
C VAL A 8 -2.38 -10.43 12.28
N LEU A 9 -1.21 -9.77 12.22
CA LEU A 9 -1.08 -8.32 12.37
C LEU A 9 -1.82 -7.56 11.26
N LYS A 10 -1.83 -8.08 10.04
CA LYS A 10 -2.55 -7.48 8.92
C LYS A 10 -4.07 -7.54 9.09
N GLY A 11 -4.57 -8.55 9.82
CA GLY A 11 -5.99 -8.68 10.20
C GLY A 11 -6.34 -7.94 11.49
N ASP A 12 -5.53 -6.95 11.91
CA ASP A 12 -5.69 -6.20 13.17
C ASP A 12 -5.71 -7.11 14.43
N GLY A 13 -5.15 -8.32 14.29
CA GLY A 13 -5.01 -9.28 15.37
C GLY A 13 -3.67 -9.15 16.10
N SER A 14 -3.50 -9.90 17.18
CA SER A 14 -2.25 -10.05 17.92
C SER A 14 -2.03 -11.50 18.31
N ASN A 15 -0.79 -11.97 18.26
CA ASN A 15 -0.42 -13.32 18.71
C ASN A 15 -0.32 -13.42 20.25
N GLY A 16 -0.64 -12.36 20.99
CA GLY A 16 -0.68 -12.38 22.46
C GLY A 16 0.69 -12.25 23.14
N GLY A 17 1.71 -11.79 22.42
CA GLY A 17 3.06 -11.57 22.97
C GLY A 17 3.49 -10.10 22.87
N PHE A 18 4.77 -9.87 22.57
CA PHE A 18 5.33 -8.52 22.33
C PHE A 18 4.66 -7.77 21.16
N ASP A 19 3.93 -8.47 20.30
CA ASP A 19 3.09 -7.91 19.24
C ASP A 19 2.08 -6.92 19.80
N SER A 20 1.48 -7.22 20.95
CA SER A 20 0.51 -6.32 21.61
C SER A 20 1.15 -4.99 21.99
N LEU A 21 2.40 -5.00 22.47
CA LEU A 21 3.16 -3.79 22.73
C LEU A 21 3.40 -3.01 21.44
N GLY A 22 3.76 -3.70 20.35
CA GLY A 22 3.94 -3.10 19.04
C GLY A 22 2.69 -2.37 18.54
N VAL A 23 1.51 -2.96 18.70
CA VAL A 23 0.23 -2.34 18.33
C VAL A 23 -0.07 -1.09 19.18
N ILE A 24 0.19 -1.15 20.50
CA ILE A 24 0.01 -0.01 21.40
C ILE A 24 0.96 1.13 21.01
N PHE A 25 2.24 0.84 20.80
CA PHE A 25 3.23 1.85 20.39
C PHE A 25 2.91 2.45 19.02
N ASN A 26 2.42 1.65 18.08
CA ASN A 26 1.96 2.17 16.78
C ASN A 26 0.82 3.18 16.96
N LYS A 27 -0.15 2.89 17.84
CA LYS A 27 -1.30 3.76 18.08
C LYS A 27 -0.90 5.12 18.68
N TYR A 28 0.06 5.14 19.63
CA TYR A 28 0.46 6.35 20.34
C TYR A 28 1.58 7.14 19.65
N PHE A 29 2.56 6.44 19.10
CA PHE A 29 3.78 7.04 18.55
C PHE A 29 3.89 6.93 17.02
N LYS A 30 2.94 6.26 16.34
CA LYS A 30 2.97 6.00 14.89
C LYS A 30 4.24 5.26 14.42
N ILE A 31 4.90 4.54 15.31
CA ILE A 31 6.04 3.68 15.00
C ILE A 31 5.50 2.37 14.45
N SER A 32 6.10 1.82 13.40
CA SER A 32 5.62 0.56 12.83
C SER A 32 5.74 -0.59 13.84
N VAL A 33 4.72 -1.45 13.90
CA VAL A 33 4.68 -2.62 14.80
C VAL A 33 5.93 -3.48 14.62
N ALA A 34 6.37 -3.68 13.38
CA ALA A 34 7.56 -4.47 13.07
C ALA A 34 8.85 -3.90 13.69
N VAL A 35 9.00 -2.58 13.77
CA VAL A 35 10.17 -1.94 14.41
C VAL A 35 10.18 -2.21 15.90
N VAL A 36 9.04 -2.07 16.57
CA VAL A 36 8.93 -2.34 18.01
C VAL A 36 9.24 -3.81 18.31
N MET A 37 8.69 -4.74 17.52
CA MET A 37 8.98 -6.17 17.66
C MET A 37 10.46 -6.46 17.49
N ASN A 38 11.11 -5.93 16.45
CA ASN A 38 12.55 -6.12 16.22
C ASN A 38 13.40 -5.60 17.38
N ILE A 39 13.03 -4.48 17.97
CA ILE A 39 13.72 -3.95 19.16
C ILE A 39 13.58 -4.93 20.33
N CYS A 40 12.39 -5.43 20.60
CA CYS A 40 12.15 -6.41 21.66
C CYS A 40 12.95 -7.70 21.42
N ASP A 41 12.94 -8.20 20.19
CA ASP A 41 13.69 -9.41 19.81
C ASP A 41 15.20 -9.22 20.00
N CYS A 42 15.75 -8.05 19.61
CA CYS A 42 17.14 -7.71 19.85
C CYS A 42 17.50 -7.66 21.35
N LEU A 43 16.62 -7.10 22.18
CA LEU A 43 16.83 -7.06 23.65
C LEU A 43 16.86 -8.46 24.26
N VAL A 44 15.96 -9.35 23.80
CA VAL A 44 15.94 -10.76 24.24
C VAL A 44 17.21 -11.47 23.81
N LEU A 45 17.69 -11.26 22.57
CA LEU A 45 18.95 -11.83 22.10
C LEU A 45 20.15 -11.36 22.92
N LEU A 46 20.22 -10.07 23.24
CA LEU A 46 21.28 -9.52 24.09
C LEU A 46 21.28 -10.16 25.48
N ALA A 47 20.10 -10.35 26.07
CA ALA A 47 19.99 -11.03 27.36
C ALA A 47 20.41 -12.51 27.28
N GLN A 48 20.10 -13.20 26.17
CA GLN A 48 20.50 -14.58 25.95
C GLN A 48 22.00 -14.74 25.64
N ALA A 49 22.64 -13.71 25.04
CA ALA A 49 24.05 -13.73 24.68
C ALA A 49 24.98 -13.97 25.90
N LEU A 50 24.53 -13.60 27.10
CA LEU A 50 25.24 -13.84 28.33
C LEU A 50 25.18 -15.29 28.82
N GLN A 51 24.27 -16.11 28.30
CA GLN A 51 23.98 -17.46 28.80
C GLN A 51 24.18 -18.56 27.76
N LYS A 52 24.28 -18.21 26.48
CA LYS A 52 24.31 -19.16 25.35
C LYS A 52 25.59 -19.06 24.53
N ASP A 53 25.92 -20.16 23.85
CA ASP A 53 27.05 -20.22 22.93
C ASP A 53 26.92 -19.21 21.78
N PHE A 54 28.05 -18.67 21.37
CA PHE A 54 28.13 -17.68 20.28
C PHE A 54 27.41 -18.12 19.00
N MET A 55 27.52 -19.40 18.61
CA MET A 55 26.88 -19.95 17.42
C MET A 55 25.33 -19.89 17.50
N GLN A 56 24.76 -20.15 18.67
CA GLN A 56 23.30 -20.08 18.86
C GLN A 56 22.78 -18.63 18.72
N ASN A 57 23.54 -17.66 19.21
CA ASN A 57 23.21 -16.25 19.06
C ASN A 57 23.26 -15.78 17.59
N VAL A 58 24.24 -16.27 16.80
CA VAL A 58 24.30 -16.00 15.37
C VAL A 58 23.10 -16.54 14.62
N TYR A 59 22.69 -17.79 14.90
CA TYR A 59 21.46 -18.33 14.31
C TYR A 59 20.21 -17.55 14.72
N GLY A 60 20.10 -17.13 15.98
CA GLY A 60 19.02 -16.29 16.46
C GLY A 60 18.92 -14.96 15.68
N LEU A 61 20.05 -14.30 15.45
CA LEU A 61 20.12 -13.07 14.68
C LEU A 61 19.61 -13.26 13.24
N ILE A 62 20.07 -14.32 12.56
CA ILE A 62 19.62 -14.65 11.20
C ILE A 62 18.11 -14.88 11.15
N VAL A 63 17.57 -15.63 12.11
CA VAL A 63 16.13 -15.91 12.20
C VAL A 63 15.33 -14.61 12.38
N ILE A 64 15.78 -13.70 13.25
CA ILE A 64 15.11 -12.39 13.45
C ILE A 64 15.08 -11.60 12.15
N PHE A 65 16.21 -11.52 11.42
CA PHE A 65 16.25 -10.81 10.13
C PHE A 65 15.27 -11.39 9.10
N ILE A 66 15.22 -12.71 8.97
CA ILE A 66 14.31 -13.41 8.05
C ILE A 66 12.85 -13.16 8.46
N CYS A 67 12.53 -13.28 9.74
CA CYS A 67 11.19 -13.04 10.26
C CYS A 67 10.77 -11.59 10.06
N ALA A 68 11.62 -10.62 10.37
CA ALA A 68 11.36 -9.21 10.18
C ALA A 68 11.08 -8.87 8.70
N PHE A 69 11.89 -9.42 7.79
CA PHE A 69 11.68 -9.25 6.35
C PHE A 69 10.33 -9.84 5.92
N ALA A 70 10.00 -11.06 6.38
CA ALA A 70 8.74 -11.71 6.05
C ALA A 70 7.52 -10.92 6.58
N VAL A 71 7.55 -10.47 7.84
CA VAL A 71 6.48 -9.65 8.44
C VAL A 71 6.28 -8.35 7.66
N ASN A 72 7.37 -7.61 7.40
CA ASN A 72 7.29 -6.36 6.63
C ASN A 72 6.72 -6.58 5.23
N ARG A 73 7.11 -7.67 4.57
CA ARG A 73 6.60 -8.00 3.23
C ARG A 73 5.10 -8.29 3.25
N VAL A 74 4.62 -9.02 4.24
CA VAL A 74 3.19 -9.34 4.41
C VAL A 74 2.38 -8.09 4.74
N LEU A 75 2.86 -7.26 5.66
CA LEU A 75 2.17 -6.01 6.04
C LEU A 75 2.07 -5.02 4.86
N SER A 76 3.12 -4.90 4.06
CA SER A 76 3.15 -4.03 2.87
C SER A 76 2.33 -4.59 1.72
N TYR A 77 2.04 -5.89 1.70
CA TYR A 77 1.33 -6.52 0.59
C TYR A 77 -0.12 -6.04 0.53
N GLY A 78 -0.53 -5.49 -0.62
CA GLY A 78 -1.90 -5.02 -0.86
C GLY A 78 -2.23 -3.63 -0.30
N GLN A 79 -1.27 -2.94 0.35
CA GLN A 79 -1.40 -1.53 0.72
C GLN A 79 -0.87 -0.59 -0.36
N SER A 80 -0.24 -1.15 -1.38
CA SER A 80 0.28 -0.37 -2.50
C SER A 80 -0.89 0.25 -3.27
N GLN A 81 -0.79 1.55 -3.45
CA GLN A 81 -1.74 2.36 -4.20
C GLN A 81 -1.06 2.81 -5.50
N CYS A 82 -1.87 3.04 -6.49
CA CYS A 82 -1.40 3.57 -7.76
C CYS A 82 -2.24 4.78 -8.17
N GLU A 83 -1.59 5.69 -8.84
CA GLU A 83 -2.23 6.77 -9.56
C GLU A 83 -2.40 6.34 -11.02
N ILE A 84 -3.59 6.52 -11.54
CA ILE A 84 -3.93 6.26 -12.93
C ILE A 84 -4.33 7.58 -13.55
N MET A 85 -3.62 7.99 -14.60
CA MET A 85 -4.01 9.13 -15.42
C MET A 85 -4.56 8.64 -16.75
N ILE A 86 -5.70 9.19 -17.14
CA ILE A 86 -6.38 8.86 -18.38
C ILE A 86 -6.54 10.13 -19.19
N VAL A 87 -5.94 10.13 -20.38
CA VAL A 87 -6.06 11.19 -21.37
C VAL A 87 -6.96 10.69 -22.49
N SER A 88 -8.13 11.30 -22.64
CA SER A 88 -9.13 10.92 -23.65
C SER A 88 -10.01 12.09 -24.03
N LYS A 89 -10.50 12.08 -25.26
CA LYS A 89 -11.52 13.02 -25.74
C LYS A 89 -12.88 12.73 -25.10
N GLU A 90 -13.16 11.45 -24.81
CA GLU A 90 -14.40 10.97 -24.20
C GLU A 90 -14.35 10.98 -22.66
N HIS A 91 -13.58 11.90 -22.07
CA HIS A 91 -13.38 11.97 -20.61
C HIS A 91 -14.68 12.07 -19.80
N ILE A 92 -15.76 12.61 -20.38
CA ILE A 92 -17.07 12.72 -19.71
C ILE A 92 -17.70 11.33 -19.53
N LYS A 93 -17.72 10.50 -20.58
CA LYS A 93 -18.28 9.13 -20.52
C LYS A 93 -17.48 8.25 -19.60
N ILE A 94 -16.14 8.29 -19.74
CA ILE A 94 -15.22 7.55 -18.89
C ILE A 94 -15.44 7.93 -17.40
N LYS A 95 -15.52 9.23 -17.10
CA LYS A 95 -15.79 9.72 -15.74
C LYS A 95 -17.09 9.17 -15.20
N GLN A 96 -18.16 9.19 -15.98
CA GLN A 96 -19.49 8.73 -15.55
C GLN A 96 -19.48 7.23 -15.22
N ARG A 97 -18.95 6.41 -16.12
CA ARG A 97 -18.84 4.96 -15.88
C ARG A 97 -17.94 4.63 -14.69
N MET A 98 -16.81 5.33 -14.55
CA MET A 98 -15.94 5.13 -13.39
C MET A 98 -16.62 5.49 -12.08
N TYR A 99 -17.48 6.51 -12.07
CA TYR A 99 -18.23 6.89 -10.89
C TYR A 99 -19.30 5.84 -10.51
N GLU A 100 -19.86 5.15 -11.51
CA GLU A 100 -20.88 4.11 -11.30
C GLU A 100 -20.27 2.75 -10.92
N GLU A 101 -19.17 2.37 -11.56
CA GLU A 101 -18.59 1.02 -11.46
C GLU A 101 -17.39 0.95 -10.50
N VAL A 102 -16.59 2.02 -10.36
CA VAL A 102 -15.36 2.02 -9.58
C VAL A 102 -15.52 2.86 -8.31
N ASP A 103 -15.38 2.23 -7.14
CA ASP A 103 -15.33 2.95 -5.85
C ASP A 103 -13.96 3.61 -5.67
N ALA A 104 -13.76 4.76 -6.32
CA ALA A 104 -12.55 5.55 -6.24
C ALA A 104 -12.82 7.04 -6.45
N GLY A 105 -12.07 7.89 -5.76
CA GLY A 105 -12.11 9.33 -5.95
C GLY A 105 -11.52 9.71 -7.31
N LEU A 106 -12.22 10.58 -8.03
CA LEU A 106 -11.83 11.07 -9.35
C LEU A 106 -11.50 12.57 -9.29
N THR A 107 -10.41 12.97 -9.90
CA THR A 107 -10.05 14.38 -10.08
C THR A 107 -9.87 14.69 -11.56
N LEU A 108 -10.47 15.76 -12.03
CA LEU A 108 -10.25 16.26 -13.41
C LEU A 108 -9.20 17.36 -13.38
N LEU A 109 -8.09 17.10 -14.07
CA LEU A 109 -7.03 18.08 -14.26
C LEU A 109 -7.24 18.78 -15.60
N HIS A 110 -7.07 20.10 -15.62
CA HIS A 110 -7.04 20.87 -16.86
C HIS A 110 -5.63 20.80 -17.44
N ALA A 111 -5.54 20.35 -18.66
CA ALA A 111 -4.28 20.17 -19.38
C ALA A 111 -4.39 20.77 -20.79
N GLU A 112 -3.26 20.95 -21.43
CA GLU A 112 -3.14 21.39 -22.81
C GLU A 112 -2.21 20.44 -23.56
N SER A 113 -2.61 20.05 -24.77
CA SER A 113 -1.78 19.24 -25.64
C SER A 113 -0.52 20.00 -26.05
N GLY A 114 0.65 19.45 -25.78
CA GLY A 114 1.92 20.09 -26.13
C GLY A 114 2.16 20.24 -27.65
N TYR A 115 1.49 19.43 -28.48
CA TYR A 115 1.64 19.50 -29.94
C TYR A 115 0.57 20.35 -30.62
N LEU A 116 -0.70 20.21 -30.21
CA LEU A 116 -1.84 20.87 -30.85
C LEU A 116 -2.30 22.12 -30.09
N SER A 117 -1.79 22.37 -28.90
CA SER A 117 -2.26 23.43 -27.98
C SER A 117 -3.77 23.38 -27.72
N GLU A 118 -4.37 22.20 -27.84
CA GLU A 118 -5.77 21.99 -27.55
C GLU A 118 -5.97 21.79 -26.05
N LYS A 119 -6.98 22.46 -25.50
CA LYS A 119 -7.38 22.28 -24.10
C LYS A 119 -8.07 20.92 -23.94
N MET A 120 -7.62 20.15 -22.95
CA MET A 120 -8.18 18.83 -22.62
C MET A 120 -8.33 18.65 -21.11
N LYS A 121 -9.06 17.62 -20.72
CA LYS A 121 -9.16 17.22 -19.32
C LYS A 121 -8.56 15.83 -19.15
N VAL A 122 -7.70 15.70 -18.16
CA VAL A 122 -7.10 14.42 -17.75
C VAL A 122 -7.83 13.93 -16.50
N ILE A 123 -8.26 12.68 -16.52
CA ILE A 123 -8.85 12.03 -15.34
C ILE A 123 -7.71 11.47 -14.53
N MET A 124 -7.60 11.88 -13.27
CA MET A 124 -6.66 11.34 -12.29
C MET A 124 -7.45 10.52 -11.26
N VAL A 125 -7.04 9.28 -11.05
CA VAL A 125 -7.63 8.33 -10.11
C VAL A 125 -6.54 7.76 -9.24
N VAL A 126 -6.73 7.78 -7.93
CA VAL A 126 -5.87 7.05 -7.01
C VAL A 126 -6.65 5.85 -6.50
N THR A 127 -6.11 4.66 -6.68
CA THR A 127 -6.80 3.41 -6.34
C THR A 127 -5.81 2.29 -5.99
N GLN A 128 -6.33 1.14 -5.59
CA GLN A 128 -5.53 -0.04 -5.31
C GLN A 128 -5.12 -0.73 -6.62
N TYR A 129 -3.95 -1.38 -6.63
CA TYR A 129 -3.45 -2.12 -7.80
C TYR A 129 -4.44 -3.13 -8.40
N LYS A 130 -5.26 -3.76 -7.55
CA LYS A 130 -6.26 -4.73 -8.01
C LYS A 130 -7.32 -4.15 -8.95
N LYS A 131 -7.56 -2.82 -8.90
CA LYS A 131 -8.56 -2.12 -9.73
C LYS A 131 -7.99 -1.57 -11.04
N ILE A 132 -6.68 -1.70 -11.29
CA ILE A 132 -6.04 -1.18 -12.52
C ILE A 132 -6.68 -1.79 -13.77
N ALA A 133 -6.92 -3.11 -13.76
CA ALA A 133 -7.49 -3.80 -14.93
C ALA A 133 -8.89 -3.28 -15.26
N GLU A 134 -9.72 -3.09 -14.25
CA GLU A 134 -11.08 -2.54 -14.36
C GLU A 134 -11.07 -1.12 -14.92
N VAL A 135 -10.25 -0.25 -14.33
CA VAL A 135 -10.09 1.16 -14.79
C VAL A 135 -9.61 1.23 -16.24
N LYS A 136 -8.61 0.42 -16.61
CA LYS A 136 -8.13 0.33 -17.99
C LYS A 136 -9.21 -0.15 -18.95
N GLN A 137 -9.97 -1.16 -18.56
CA GLN A 137 -11.04 -1.72 -19.37
C GLN A 137 -12.12 -0.67 -19.64
N ILE A 138 -12.55 0.10 -18.63
CA ILE A 138 -13.51 1.19 -18.78
C ILE A 138 -12.97 2.25 -19.74
N ALA A 139 -11.73 2.69 -19.55
CA ALA A 139 -11.12 3.72 -20.38
C ALA A 139 -11.08 3.31 -21.87
N VAL A 140 -10.57 2.10 -22.16
CA VAL A 140 -10.40 1.60 -23.52
C VAL A 140 -11.74 1.23 -24.18
N SER A 141 -12.75 0.81 -23.41
CA SER A 141 -14.08 0.50 -23.95
C SER A 141 -14.82 1.76 -24.41
N GLU A 142 -14.63 2.90 -23.75
CA GLU A 142 -15.24 4.18 -24.14
C GLU A 142 -14.44 4.91 -25.21
N ASP A 143 -13.13 4.80 -25.17
CA ASP A 143 -12.25 5.39 -26.16
C ASP A 143 -11.05 4.47 -26.41
N PRO A 144 -11.04 3.70 -27.53
CA PRO A 144 -9.92 2.85 -27.89
C PRO A 144 -8.60 3.60 -28.09
N THR A 145 -8.65 4.93 -28.26
CA THR A 145 -7.47 5.79 -28.40
C THR A 145 -7.03 6.43 -27.09
N ALA A 146 -7.72 6.13 -25.98
CA ALA A 146 -7.37 6.64 -24.66
C ALA A 146 -5.95 6.26 -24.26
N PHE A 147 -5.19 7.24 -23.80
CA PHE A 147 -3.87 7.03 -23.23
C PHE A 147 -3.99 6.88 -21.72
N VAL A 148 -3.62 5.69 -21.22
CA VAL A 148 -3.70 5.35 -19.80
C VAL A 148 -2.30 5.09 -19.27
N PHE A 149 -1.90 5.86 -18.27
CA PHE A 149 -0.62 5.74 -17.61
C PHE A 149 -0.82 5.47 -16.11
N VAL A 150 0.00 4.59 -15.55
CA VAL A 150 -0.08 4.14 -14.16
C VAL A 150 1.24 4.41 -13.48
N SER A 151 1.22 5.07 -12.32
CA SER A 151 2.39 5.29 -11.48
C SER A 151 2.16 4.79 -10.05
N ASP A 152 3.25 4.44 -9.39
CA ASP A 152 3.22 4.01 -8.00
C ASP A 152 3.07 5.21 -7.07
N VAL A 153 2.18 5.09 -6.08
CA VAL A 153 2.01 6.11 -5.05
C VAL A 153 2.50 5.57 -3.71
N HIS A 154 3.47 6.24 -3.11
CA HIS A 154 4.08 5.80 -1.86
C HIS A 154 3.19 6.02 -0.64
N SER A 155 2.41 7.10 -0.62
CA SER A 155 1.45 7.37 0.44
C SER A 155 0.32 8.28 -0.04
N VAL A 156 -0.89 8.02 0.43
CA VAL A 156 -2.05 8.87 0.23
C VAL A 156 -2.67 9.16 1.59
N SER A 157 -2.91 10.43 1.87
CA SER A 157 -3.62 10.86 3.07
C SER A 157 -4.62 11.94 2.71
N GLY A 158 -5.83 11.86 3.25
CA GLY A 158 -6.90 12.83 3.02
C GLY A 158 -8.28 12.19 2.84
N LYS A 159 -9.30 13.04 2.87
CA LYS A 159 -10.68 12.65 2.54
C LYS A 159 -10.89 12.73 1.03
N GLY A 160 -11.67 11.81 0.46
CA GLY A 160 -12.00 11.80 -0.99
C GLY A 160 -11.28 10.72 -1.79
N TYR A 161 -10.50 9.88 -1.11
CA TYR A 161 -9.84 8.72 -1.71
C TYR A 161 -10.84 7.59 -2.03
N THR A 162 -11.86 7.42 -1.19
CA THR A 162 -12.98 6.50 -1.41
C THR A 162 -14.30 7.27 -1.30
N ILE A 163 -15.28 6.88 -2.08
CA ILE A 163 -16.64 7.40 -1.94
C ILE A 163 -17.25 6.66 -0.75
N SER A 164 -17.34 7.33 0.40
CA SER A 164 -18.15 6.81 1.51
C SER A 164 -19.62 6.93 1.13
N ARG A 165 -20.21 5.84 0.75
CA ARG A 165 -21.68 5.71 0.64
C ARG A 165 -22.28 5.45 2.00
#